data_8b4237bf6ef57c3a50a355319f2316d7
#
_entry.id   8b4237bf6ef57c3a50a355319f2316d7
#
_cell.length_a   1.000
_cell.length_b   1.000
_cell.length_c   1.000
_cell.angle_alpha   90.00
_cell.angle_beta   90.00
_cell.angle_gamma   90.00
#
_symmetry.space_group_name_H-M   'P 1'
#
loop_
_entity.id
_entity.type
_entity.pdbx_description
1 polymer ?
#
loop_
_entity_poly.entity_id
_entity_poly.type
_entity_poly.pdbx_seq_one_letter_code
_entity_poly.pdbx_strand_id
1 'polypeptide(L)'
;MASGKGCFYANFKPDNGNYTKDGNLITSRVGIYSANSNGLYDMAGNVAEWTSTIYTEAGVEAMNDINPTLKYNAAQEDPYRLKRKSVRGGSWKDPESYIRSAWRTAEYQNQPRSYIGFRCVRSLANSTSERAKSTKGKRK
;
A
#
# COMPACT_ATOMS: atom_id res chain seq x y z
N MET A 1 4.55 -7.87 15.87
CA MET A 1 4.83 -8.82 14.77
C MET A 1 6.26 -9.35 14.86
N ALA A 2 6.51 -10.24 15.82
CA ALA A 2 7.80 -10.92 15.91
C ALA A 2 7.58 -12.43 15.82
N SER A 3 8.55 -13.18 15.27
CA SER A 3 8.57 -14.63 15.34
C SER A 3 8.76 -15.08 16.77
N GLY A 4 8.38 -16.31 17.11
CA GLY A 4 8.64 -16.89 18.42
C GLY A 4 10.13 -16.98 18.82
N LYS A 5 11.03 -16.60 17.89
CA LYS A 5 12.49 -16.48 18.09
C LYS A 5 12.98 -15.03 18.15
N GLY A 6 12.09 -14.05 18.29
CA GLY A 6 12.44 -12.63 18.40
C GLY A 6 12.77 -11.93 17.08
N CYS A 7 12.60 -12.57 15.91
CA CYS A 7 12.78 -11.93 14.61
C CYS A 7 11.49 -11.22 14.18
N PHE A 8 11.63 -10.02 13.62
CA PHE A 8 10.53 -9.28 13.04
C PHE A 8 10.19 -9.78 11.63
N TYR A 9 8.94 -9.58 11.20
CA TYR A 9 8.45 -9.96 9.88
C TYR A 9 8.33 -8.79 8.91
N ALA A 10 8.70 -7.59 9.35
CA ALA A 10 8.61 -6.37 8.57
C ALA A 10 9.64 -5.34 9.07
N ASN A 11 10.00 -4.40 8.22
CA ASN A 11 10.81 -3.24 8.60
C ASN A 11 9.88 -2.11 9.08
N PHE A 12 9.92 -1.82 10.36
CA PHE A 12 9.13 -0.77 11.02
C PHE A 12 9.83 -0.33 12.31
N LYS A 13 9.30 0.66 13.00
CA LYS A 13 9.81 1.09 14.31
C LYS A 13 9.18 0.26 15.43
N PRO A 14 9.85 -0.79 15.95
CA PRO A 14 9.24 -1.73 16.90
C PRO A 14 8.91 -1.12 18.27
N ASP A 15 9.74 -0.19 18.74
CA ASP A 15 9.63 0.42 20.07
C ASP A 15 9.78 1.93 20.00
N ASN A 16 9.39 2.62 21.08
CA ASN A 16 9.58 4.05 21.23
C ASN A 16 11.07 4.42 21.18
N GLY A 17 11.51 4.96 20.05
CA GLY A 17 12.87 5.50 19.88
C GLY A 17 13.91 4.51 19.34
N ASN A 18 13.64 3.22 19.27
CA ASN A 18 14.60 2.26 18.71
C ASN A 18 14.24 1.84 17.28
N TYR A 19 14.82 2.53 16.31
CA TYR A 19 14.61 2.27 14.88
C TYR A 19 15.38 1.06 14.36
N THR A 20 16.38 0.56 15.09
CA THR A 20 17.28 -0.50 14.59
C THR A 20 16.96 -1.88 15.16
N LYS A 21 15.92 -1.99 15.98
CA LYS A 21 15.58 -3.24 16.65
C LYS A 21 15.13 -4.35 15.69
N ASP A 22 14.57 -3.97 14.54
CA ASP A 22 14.22 -4.87 13.44
C ASP A 22 15.41 -5.19 12.50
N GLY A 23 16.58 -4.58 12.75
CA GLY A 23 17.80 -4.75 11.98
C GLY A 23 18.03 -3.66 10.93
N ASN A 24 17.15 -2.69 10.78
CA ASN A 24 17.26 -1.63 9.77
C ASN A 24 17.04 -0.26 10.40
N LEU A 25 17.86 0.73 10.03
CA LEU A 25 17.68 2.12 10.48
C LEU A 25 16.70 2.90 9.61
N ILE A 26 16.67 2.57 8.33
CA ILE A 26 15.85 3.19 7.29
C ILE A 26 15.23 2.08 6.43
N THR A 27 14.98 2.32 5.17
CA THR A 27 14.48 1.31 4.23
C THR A 27 15.42 0.11 4.13
N SER A 28 14.85 -1.07 4.06
CA SER A 28 15.55 -2.33 3.80
C SER A 28 15.49 -2.69 2.32
N ARG A 29 16.35 -3.64 1.91
CA ARG A 29 16.22 -4.25 0.59
C ARG A 29 14.85 -4.92 0.47
N VAL A 30 14.19 -4.75 -0.69
CA VAL A 30 12.91 -5.40 -0.96
C VAL A 30 13.03 -6.92 -0.94
N GLY A 31 12.02 -7.58 -0.38
CA GLY A 31 11.93 -9.04 -0.35
C GLY A 31 12.84 -9.74 0.65
N ILE A 32 13.42 -9.06 1.64
CA ILE A 32 14.20 -9.71 2.71
C ILE A 32 13.31 -10.42 3.73
N TYR A 33 12.08 -9.97 3.89
CA TYR A 33 11.08 -10.62 4.73
C TYR A 33 10.26 -11.61 3.92
N SER A 34 9.64 -12.58 4.60
CA SER A 34 8.83 -13.60 3.93
C SER A 34 7.61 -12.99 3.23
N ALA A 35 7.28 -13.53 2.07
CA ALA A 35 6.05 -13.18 1.37
C ALA A 35 4.81 -13.58 2.19
N ASN A 36 3.71 -12.90 1.97
CA ASN A 36 2.42 -13.30 2.50
C ASN A 36 1.86 -14.53 1.74
N SER A 37 0.67 -15.02 2.13
CA SER A 37 -0.01 -16.16 1.50
C SER A 37 -0.30 -16.00 0.01
N ASN A 38 -0.31 -14.77 -0.49
CA ASN A 38 -0.51 -14.44 -1.92
C ASN A 38 0.82 -14.26 -2.68
N GLY A 39 1.96 -14.53 -2.06
CA GLY A 39 3.28 -14.35 -2.66
C GLY A 39 3.74 -12.89 -2.75
N LEU A 40 3.11 -11.96 -2.02
CA LEU A 40 3.46 -10.55 -2.02
C LEU A 40 4.42 -10.21 -0.88
N TYR A 41 5.48 -9.48 -1.19
CA TYR A 41 6.50 -9.03 -0.25
C TYR A 41 6.22 -7.60 0.21
N ASP A 42 6.72 -7.26 1.39
CA ASP A 42 6.76 -5.90 1.94
C ASP A 42 5.39 -5.18 1.93
N MET A 43 4.30 -5.95 2.18
CA MET A 43 2.95 -5.40 2.30
C MET A 43 2.71 -4.66 3.62
N ALA A 44 3.62 -4.82 4.55
CA ALA A 44 3.64 -4.15 5.85
C ALA A 44 5.06 -3.64 6.12
N GLY A 45 5.19 -2.35 6.41
CA GLY A 45 6.47 -1.71 6.71
C GLY A 45 7.32 -1.43 5.47
N ASN A 46 8.59 -1.19 5.66
CA ASN A 46 9.59 -0.71 4.71
C ASN A 46 9.25 0.71 4.22
N VAL A 47 8.46 0.86 3.16
CA VAL A 47 7.87 2.15 2.76
C VAL A 47 6.36 2.03 2.71
N ALA A 48 5.67 3.06 3.16
CA ALA A 48 4.24 3.16 2.96
C ALA A 48 3.94 3.35 1.46
N GLU A 49 2.75 2.95 1.00
CA GLU A 49 2.44 2.95 -0.42
C GLU A 49 1.28 3.88 -0.75
N TRP A 50 1.46 4.69 -1.80
CA TRP A 50 0.41 5.49 -2.38
C TRP A 50 -0.73 4.61 -2.91
N THR A 51 -1.95 5.04 -2.66
CA THR A 51 -3.13 4.46 -3.32
C THR A 51 -3.79 5.49 -4.23
N SER A 52 -4.60 5.02 -5.17
CA SER A 52 -5.41 5.90 -6.03
C SER A 52 -6.58 6.55 -5.30
N THR A 53 -6.88 6.10 -4.06
CA THR A 53 -8.02 6.55 -3.28
C THR A 53 -7.73 7.89 -2.60
N ILE A 54 -8.66 8.84 -2.72
CA ILE A 54 -8.61 10.08 -1.94
C ILE A 54 -8.77 9.75 -0.45
N TYR A 55 -8.10 10.53 0.40
CA TYR A 55 -8.30 10.41 1.83
C TYR A 55 -9.46 11.29 2.29
N THR A 56 -10.39 10.71 3.02
CA THR A 56 -11.48 11.41 3.70
C THR A 56 -11.46 11.08 5.18
N GLU A 57 -11.70 12.05 6.04
CA GLU A 57 -11.72 11.86 7.50
C GLU A 57 -12.90 11.00 7.94
N ALA A 58 -14.03 11.14 7.26
CA ALA A 58 -15.21 10.28 7.46
C ALA A 58 -14.96 8.80 7.07
N GLY A 59 -13.80 8.52 6.48
CA GLY A 59 -13.48 7.19 5.99
C GLY A 59 -14.36 6.81 4.80
N VAL A 60 -14.42 5.52 4.55
CA VAL A 60 -15.27 4.91 3.52
C VAL A 60 -16.57 4.34 4.11
N GLU A 61 -16.80 4.56 5.41
CA GLU A 61 -17.95 4.02 6.15
C GLU A 61 -19.31 4.55 5.66
N ALA A 62 -19.30 5.73 5.02
CA ALA A 62 -20.48 6.30 4.39
C ALA A 62 -20.80 5.68 3.00
N MET A 63 -19.97 4.79 2.50
CA MET A 63 -20.13 4.16 1.19
C MET A 63 -20.65 2.74 1.38
N ASN A 64 -21.84 2.45 0.85
CA ASN A 64 -22.46 1.13 0.89
C ASN A 64 -21.80 0.15 -0.12
N ASP A 65 -20.47 0.11 -0.16
CA ASP A 65 -19.72 -0.77 -1.06
C ASP A 65 -18.73 -1.63 -0.26
N ILE A 66 -18.54 -2.87 -0.68
CA ILE A 66 -17.64 -3.84 -0.04
C ILE A 66 -16.17 -3.38 -0.12
N ASN A 67 -15.78 -2.73 -1.22
CA ASN A 67 -14.44 -2.20 -1.44
C ASN A 67 -14.51 -0.76 -1.99
N PRO A 68 -14.95 0.19 -1.20
CA PRO A 68 -15.16 1.54 -1.68
C PRO A 68 -13.83 2.17 -2.09
N THR A 69 -13.75 2.64 -3.33
CA THR A 69 -12.60 3.34 -3.88
C THR A 69 -13.03 4.67 -4.45
N LEU A 70 -12.78 5.73 -3.71
CA LEU A 70 -13.04 7.09 -4.18
C LEU A 70 -11.81 7.60 -4.93
N LYS A 71 -11.80 7.47 -6.26
CA LYS A 71 -10.71 7.96 -7.12
C LYS A 71 -10.96 9.42 -7.49
N TYR A 72 -10.00 10.25 -7.17
CA TYR A 72 -9.99 11.66 -7.56
C TYR A 72 -8.55 12.13 -7.75
N ASN A 73 -8.26 12.73 -8.89
CA ASN A 73 -6.98 13.38 -9.15
C ASN A 73 -7.19 14.88 -9.04
N ALA A 74 -6.80 15.44 -7.92
CA ALA A 74 -6.95 16.86 -7.67
C ALA A 74 -6.08 17.68 -8.63
N ALA A 75 -6.69 18.68 -9.25
CA ALA A 75 -6.01 19.69 -10.03
C ALA A 75 -5.24 20.67 -9.13
N GLN A 76 -4.43 21.54 -9.74
CA GLN A 76 -3.63 22.50 -8.98
C GLN A 76 -4.51 23.51 -8.26
N GLU A 77 -5.64 23.85 -8.83
CA GLU A 77 -6.60 24.84 -8.32
C GLU A 77 -7.53 24.29 -7.25
N ASP A 78 -7.59 22.95 -7.13
CA ASP A 78 -8.48 22.31 -6.16
C ASP A 78 -8.12 22.65 -4.71
N PRO A 79 -9.11 22.69 -3.82
CA PRO A 79 -8.90 22.87 -2.41
C PRO A 79 -7.88 21.87 -1.86
N TYR A 80 -7.00 22.33 -0.97
CA TYR A 80 -5.88 21.55 -0.45
C TYR A 80 -6.30 20.20 0.15
N ARG A 81 -7.46 20.16 0.80
CA ARG A 81 -8.05 18.93 1.37
C ARG A 81 -8.28 17.81 0.36
N LEU A 82 -8.60 18.18 -0.91
CA LEU A 82 -8.84 17.20 -1.99
C LEU A 82 -7.55 16.62 -2.57
N LYS A 83 -6.40 17.21 -2.26
CA LYS A 83 -5.07 16.76 -2.70
C LYS A 83 -4.51 15.64 -1.84
N ARG A 84 -5.19 15.25 -0.76
CA ARG A 84 -4.75 14.15 0.11
C ARG A 84 -5.13 12.80 -0.50
N LYS A 85 -4.15 11.91 -0.58
CA LYS A 85 -4.32 10.51 -0.97
C LYS A 85 -4.17 9.60 0.23
N SER A 86 -4.88 8.50 0.23
CA SER A 86 -4.69 7.46 1.22
C SER A 86 -3.35 6.76 0.99
N VAL A 87 -2.62 6.55 2.07
CA VAL A 87 -1.34 5.83 2.10
C VAL A 87 -1.49 4.62 3.01
N ARG A 88 -0.95 3.49 2.62
CA ARG A 88 -1.15 2.19 3.26
C ARG A 88 0.16 1.49 3.56
N GLY A 89 0.11 0.46 4.41
CA GLY A 89 1.21 -0.43 4.72
C GLY A 89 2.14 0.03 5.84
N GLY A 90 2.16 1.34 6.13
CA GLY A 90 3.13 1.93 7.06
C GLY A 90 4.57 1.83 6.56
N SER A 91 5.52 2.42 7.28
CA SER A 91 6.91 2.52 6.85
C SER A 91 7.90 2.19 7.97
N TRP A 92 9.19 2.16 7.64
CA TRP A 92 10.30 1.93 8.58
C TRP A 92 10.29 2.87 9.81
N LYS A 93 9.71 4.05 9.67
CA LYS A 93 9.63 5.04 10.77
C LYS A 93 8.38 4.90 11.64
N ASP A 94 7.41 4.09 11.21
CA ASP A 94 6.10 4.02 11.85
C ASP A 94 6.02 2.87 12.87
N PRO A 95 5.27 3.02 13.97
CA PRO A 95 5.07 1.95 14.95
C PRO A 95 4.16 0.83 14.42
N GLU A 96 4.13 -0.29 15.11
CA GLU A 96 3.38 -1.49 14.73
C GLU A 96 1.90 -1.23 14.38
N SER A 97 1.25 -0.29 15.05
CA SER A 97 -0.15 0.04 14.78
C SER A 97 -0.38 0.55 13.35
N TYR A 98 0.61 1.21 12.75
CA TYR A 98 0.52 1.81 11.42
C TYR A 98 0.76 0.82 10.28
N ILE A 99 1.44 -0.30 10.55
CA ILE A 99 1.71 -1.34 9.53
C ILE A 99 0.57 -2.37 9.43
N ARG A 100 -0.50 -2.21 10.19
CA ARG A 100 -1.69 -3.08 10.12
C ARG A 100 -2.47 -2.83 8.83
N SER A 101 -3.05 -3.89 8.27
CA SER A 101 -3.81 -3.83 7.01
C SER A 101 -5.02 -2.89 7.06
N ALA A 102 -5.62 -2.68 8.23
CA ALA A 102 -6.74 -1.76 8.41
C ALA A 102 -6.32 -0.29 8.48
N TRP A 103 -5.06 -0.02 8.81
CA TRP A 103 -4.60 1.35 9.05
C TRP A 103 -4.49 2.15 7.73
N ARG A 104 -4.91 3.40 7.79
CA ARG A 104 -4.81 4.35 6.69
C ARG A 104 -4.25 5.67 7.20
N THR A 105 -3.30 6.21 6.48
CA THR A 105 -2.79 7.58 6.68
C THR A 105 -3.07 8.41 5.44
N ALA A 106 -2.82 9.69 5.54
CA ALA A 106 -2.96 10.62 4.42
C ALA A 106 -1.66 11.35 4.16
N GLU A 107 -1.37 11.59 2.89
CA GLU A 107 -0.33 12.54 2.49
C GLU A 107 -0.80 13.30 1.23
N TYR A 108 -0.22 14.47 1.00
CA TYR A 108 -0.55 15.31 -0.15
C TYR A 108 0.11 14.76 -1.42
N GLN A 109 -0.68 14.56 -2.48
CA GLN A 109 -0.26 13.92 -3.73
C GLN A 109 0.93 14.60 -4.42
N ASN A 110 1.17 15.89 -4.13
CA ASN A 110 2.24 16.70 -4.70
C ASN A 110 3.46 16.85 -3.78
N GLN A 111 3.51 16.10 -2.67
CA GLN A 111 4.63 16.14 -1.72
C GLN A 111 5.36 14.80 -1.71
N PRO A 112 6.60 14.74 -2.21
CA PRO A 112 7.42 13.53 -2.11
C PRO A 112 7.84 13.30 -0.66
N ARG A 113 7.91 12.03 -0.25
CA ARG A 113 8.37 11.59 1.07
C ARG A 113 9.34 10.42 0.93
N SER A 114 10.43 10.45 1.69
CA SER A 114 11.43 9.37 1.68
C SER A 114 10.92 8.02 2.24
N TYR A 115 9.78 8.03 2.89
CA TYR A 115 9.15 6.87 3.50
C TYR A 115 7.86 6.42 2.78
N ILE A 116 7.56 7.00 1.61
CA ILE A 116 6.39 6.62 0.80
C ILE A 116 6.86 6.25 -0.60
N GLY A 117 6.46 5.08 -1.04
CA GLY A 117 6.66 4.56 -2.39
C GLY A 117 5.33 4.25 -3.07
N PHE A 118 5.37 3.41 -4.10
CA PHE A 118 4.18 2.95 -4.79
C PHE A 118 4.37 1.53 -5.32
N ARG A 119 3.25 0.86 -5.55
CA ARG A 119 3.20 -0.47 -6.15
C ARG A 119 2.21 -0.46 -7.30
N CYS A 120 2.64 -0.93 -8.47
CA CYS A 120 1.76 -1.09 -9.62
C CYS A 120 0.94 -2.37 -9.48
N VAL A 121 -0.35 -2.28 -9.82
CA VAL A 121 -1.26 -3.43 -9.91
C VAL A 121 -1.93 -3.46 -11.28
N ARG A 122 -2.23 -4.67 -11.76
CA ARG A 122 -2.91 -4.88 -13.03
C ARG A 122 -4.11 -5.80 -12.81
N SER A 123 -5.26 -5.44 -13.36
CA SER A 123 -6.42 -6.35 -13.40
C SER A 123 -6.16 -7.50 -14.37
N LEU A 124 -6.53 -8.72 -13.96
CA LEU A 124 -6.49 -9.91 -14.79
C LEU A 124 -7.78 -10.09 -15.63
N ALA A 125 -8.80 -9.25 -15.41
CA ALA A 125 -10.12 -9.41 -16.05
C ALA A 125 -10.09 -9.33 -17.59
N ASN A 126 -9.03 -8.76 -18.19
CA ASN A 126 -8.93 -8.65 -19.65
C ASN A 126 -8.27 -9.86 -20.34
N SER A 127 -7.74 -10.84 -19.61
CA SER A 127 -7.06 -11.99 -20.23
C SER A 127 -8.04 -13.03 -20.81
N THR A 128 -9.28 -13.04 -20.36
CA THR A 128 -10.32 -13.97 -20.86
C THR A 128 -10.97 -13.52 -22.15
N SER A 129 -11.08 -12.21 -22.42
CA SER A 129 -11.72 -11.69 -23.65
C SER A 129 -10.82 -11.82 -24.89
N GLU A 130 -9.51 -11.77 -24.75
CA GLU A 130 -8.57 -11.92 -25.86
C GLU A 130 -8.39 -13.39 -26.26
N ARG A 131 -8.44 -14.33 -25.30
CA ARG A 131 -8.43 -15.77 -25.59
C ARG A 131 -9.67 -16.22 -26.38
N ALA A 132 -10.84 -15.64 -26.13
CA ALA A 132 -12.07 -15.98 -26.85
C ALA A 132 -12.08 -15.49 -28.31
N LYS A 133 -11.33 -14.42 -28.63
CA LYS A 133 -11.21 -13.91 -30.01
C LYS A 133 -10.20 -14.68 -30.85
N SER A 134 -9.15 -15.26 -30.24
CA SER A 134 -8.12 -16.03 -30.94
C SER A 134 -8.60 -17.41 -31.41
N THR A 135 -9.60 -18.01 -30.76
CA THR A 135 -10.12 -19.34 -31.12
C THR A 135 -11.19 -19.30 -32.21
N LYS A 136 -11.80 -18.14 -32.50
CA LYS A 136 -12.80 -18.01 -33.59
C LYS A 136 -12.21 -17.74 -34.98
N GLY A 137 -10.90 -17.52 -35.11
CA GLY A 137 -10.22 -17.18 -36.36
C GLY A 137 -9.58 -18.36 -37.10
N LYS A 138 -9.69 -19.61 -36.62
CA LYS A 138 -9.06 -20.80 -37.23
C LYS A 138 -10.05 -21.88 -37.65
N ARG A 139 -11.22 -21.53 -38.12
CA ARG A 139 -12.11 -22.46 -38.85
C ARG A 139 -12.53 -21.80 -40.16
N LYS A 140 -11.71 -21.97 -41.16
CA LYS A 140 -12.04 -22.02 -42.59
C LYS A 140 -11.12 -23.04 -43.21
#